data_55a627f7ca54e315cae92d2de124e5c3
#
_entry.id   55a627f7ca54e315cae92d2de124e5c3
#
_cell.length_a   1.000
_cell.length_b   1.000
_cell.length_c   1.000
_cell.angle_alpha   90.00
_cell.angle_beta   90.00
_cell.angle_gamma   90.00
#
_symmetry.space_group_name_H-M   'P 1'
#
loop_
_entity.id
_entity.type
_entity.pdbx_description
1 polymer ?
#
loop_
_entity_poly.entity_id
_entity_poly.type
_entity_poly.pdbx_seq_one_letter_code
_entity_poly.pdbx_strand_id
1 'polypeptide(L)'
;MKSFYITDAGRVRSHNEDSVTIVKNQTGEHLMIVADGMGGHRAGEVASSMVVTHLGSRFANLSTIGTKFDAVNWLNENINTINTNILKYTEENPESTGMGTTVVLALLTKDFLIFGNIGDSSGFVFKNGKLHKITKDHTLVNLLVEAGELAPEEAANHPKKNVRMKALGTETKQVLDVFDVDKNVDAIMLCSDGLT
;
A
#
# COMPACT_ATOMS: atom_id res chain seq x y z
N MET A 1 -5.47 19.47 -8.29
CA MET A 1 -4.26 18.80 -7.76
C MET A 1 -3.31 18.54 -8.91
N LYS A 2 -1.99 18.74 -8.73
CA LYS A 2 -0.94 18.24 -9.63
C LYS A 2 -0.43 16.93 -9.03
N SER A 3 -0.18 15.92 -9.85
CA SER A 3 0.33 14.62 -9.40
C SER A 3 1.33 14.07 -10.41
N PHE A 4 2.30 13.33 -9.92
CA PHE A 4 3.23 12.55 -10.72
C PHE A 4 3.67 11.32 -9.91
N TYR A 5 4.20 10.34 -10.58
CA TYR A 5 4.85 9.19 -9.97
C TYR A 5 6.12 8.83 -10.74
N ILE A 6 7.01 8.13 -10.05
CA ILE A 6 8.23 7.57 -10.61
C ILE A 6 8.42 6.17 -10.03
N THR A 7 8.92 5.26 -10.84
CA THR A 7 9.34 3.93 -10.39
C THR A 7 10.60 3.54 -11.15
N ASP A 8 11.55 2.90 -10.47
CA ASP A 8 12.85 2.53 -11.02
C ASP A 8 13.36 1.26 -10.33
N ALA A 9 13.97 0.34 -11.08
CA ALA A 9 14.53 -0.90 -10.55
C ALA A 9 15.77 -0.69 -9.66
N GLY A 10 16.33 0.52 -9.69
CA GLY A 10 17.60 0.82 -9.03
C GLY A 10 18.80 0.16 -9.73
N ARG A 11 19.95 0.17 -9.03
CA ARG A 11 21.22 -0.30 -9.62
C ARG A 11 21.53 -1.77 -9.36
N VAL A 12 20.79 -2.41 -8.47
CA VAL A 12 21.12 -3.75 -7.95
C VAL A 12 20.16 -4.81 -8.48
N ARG A 13 18.86 -4.50 -8.57
CA ARG A 13 17.85 -5.46 -9.02
C ARG A 13 17.75 -5.49 -10.54
N SER A 14 17.53 -6.67 -11.11
CA SER A 14 17.30 -6.86 -12.55
C SER A 14 15.87 -6.53 -13.00
N HIS A 15 14.93 -6.54 -12.06
CA HIS A 15 13.50 -6.29 -12.30
C HIS A 15 12.95 -5.35 -11.25
N ASN A 16 11.93 -4.60 -11.64
CA ASN A 16 11.16 -3.75 -10.76
C ASN A 16 9.83 -4.47 -10.45
N GLU A 17 9.60 -4.79 -9.18
CA GLU A 17 8.40 -5.46 -8.71
C GLU A 17 7.39 -4.47 -8.09
N ASP A 18 7.73 -3.18 -8.05
CA ASP A 18 6.83 -2.12 -7.61
C ASP A 18 5.84 -1.74 -8.69
N SER A 19 4.62 -1.44 -8.28
CA SER A 19 3.58 -0.88 -9.14
C SER A 19 2.96 0.36 -8.52
N VAL A 20 2.63 1.34 -9.36
CA VAL A 20 2.06 2.61 -8.90
C VAL A 20 0.96 3.08 -9.84
N THR A 21 -0.06 3.70 -9.29
CA THR A 21 -1.09 4.40 -10.09
C THR A 21 -1.69 5.59 -9.34
N ILE A 22 -2.15 6.56 -10.11
CA ILE A 22 -2.96 7.69 -9.63
C ILE A 22 -4.16 7.81 -10.55
N VAL A 23 -5.34 7.60 -10.02
CA VAL A 23 -6.58 7.60 -10.81
C VAL A 23 -7.59 8.58 -10.25
N LYS A 24 -8.50 9.02 -11.11
CA LYS A 24 -9.68 9.81 -10.76
C LYS A 24 -10.93 9.06 -11.14
N ASN A 25 -11.96 9.16 -10.30
CA ASN A 25 -13.29 8.74 -10.68
C ASN A 25 -14.06 9.85 -11.41
N GLN A 26 -15.33 9.62 -11.71
CA GLN A 26 -16.16 10.54 -12.52
C GLN A 26 -16.41 11.89 -11.84
N THR A 27 -16.44 11.95 -10.51
CA THR A 27 -16.61 13.22 -9.74
C THR A 27 -15.29 13.89 -9.41
N GLY A 28 -14.15 13.33 -9.85
CA GLY A 28 -12.82 13.91 -9.66
C GLY A 28 -12.19 13.63 -8.30
N GLU A 29 -12.71 12.65 -7.55
CA GLU A 29 -12.04 12.10 -6.37
C GLU A 29 -10.80 11.33 -6.82
N HIS A 30 -9.73 11.31 -5.99
CA HIS A 30 -8.44 10.76 -6.37
C HIS A 30 -8.11 9.56 -5.50
N LEU A 31 -7.67 8.47 -6.14
CA LEU A 31 -7.05 7.32 -5.48
C LEU A 31 -5.61 7.19 -5.97
N MET A 32 -4.68 7.21 -5.03
CA MET A 32 -3.24 7.03 -5.23
C MET A 32 -2.83 5.72 -4.59
N ILE A 33 -2.04 4.90 -5.27
CA ILE A 33 -1.66 3.56 -4.81
C ILE A 33 -0.21 3.30 -5.15
N VAL A 34 0.54 2.76 -4.18
CA VAL A 34 1.84 2.11 -4.37
C VAL A 34 1.73 0.69 -3.82
N ALA A 35 2.27 -0.26 -4.55
CA ALA A 35 2.32 -1.67 -4.21
C ALA A 35 3.73 -2.19 -4.48
N ASP A 36 4.40 -2.73 -3.45
CA ASP A 36 5.73 -3.33 -3.51
C ASP A 36 5.56 -4.85 -3.54
N GLY A 37 5.88 -5.42 -4.68
CA GLY A 37 5.74 -6.84 -4.94
C GLY A 37 6.87 -7.66 -4.35
N MET A 38 6.55 -8.84 -3.86
CA MET A 38 7.52 -9.82 -3.36
C MET A 38 7.24 -11.21 -3.91
N GLY A 39 8.31 -11.99 -4.07
CA GLY A 39 8.24 -13.38 -4.53
C GLY A 39 9.45 -13.77 -5.35
N GLY A 40 9.50 -15.03 -5.76
CA GLY A 40 10.52 -15.52 -6.67
C GLY A 40 10.23 -15.17 -8.14
N HIS A 41 11.28 -15.04 -8.96
CA HIS A 41 11.18 -14.73 -10.39
C HIS A 41 10.45 -13.39 -10.66
N ARG A 42 9.28 -13.41 -11.30
CA ARG A 42 8.44 -12.24 -11.60
C ARG A 42 7.13 -12.22 -10.81
N ALA A 43 7.02 -13.03 -9.80
CA ALA A 43 5.78 -13.20 -9.08
C ALA A 43 5.36 -11.92 -8.33
N GLY A 44 6.33 -11.18 -7.77
CA GLY A 44 6.08 -9.89 -7.12
C GLY A 44 5.51 -8.84 -8.08
N GLU A 45 6.05 -8.75 -9.31
CA GLU A 45 5.54 -7.85 -10.37
C GLU A 45 4.06 -8.14 -10.69
N VAL A 46 3.70 -9.43 -10.77
CA VAL A 46 2.31 -9.85 -11.02
C VAL A 46 1.42 -9.43 -9.86
N ALA A 47 1.83 -9.70 -8.61
CA ALA A 47 1.03 -9.37 -7.44
C ALA A 47 0.78 -7.87 -7.29
N SER A 48 1.82 -7.04 -7.41
CA SER A 48 1.71 -5.58 -7.32
C SER A 48 0.86 -4.99 -8.45
N SER A 49 1.02 -5.52 -9.68
CA SER A 49 0.22 -5.13 -10.85
C SER A 49 -1.27 -5.48 -10.67
N MET A 50 -1.59 -6.64 -10.07
CA MET A 50 -2.98 -7.02 -9.76
C MET A 50 -3.64 -6.00 -8.84
N VAL A 51 -2.92 -5.50 -7.82
CA VAL A 51 -3.44 -4.48 -6.88
C VAL A 51 -3.76 -3.18 -7.60
N VAL A 52 -2.79 -2.59 -8.30
CA VAL A 52 -2.98 -1.26 -8.92
C VAL A 52 -4.00 -1.31 -10.05
N THR A 53 -4.03 -2.40 -10.83
CA THR A 53 -4.99 -2.58 -11.93
C THR A 53 -6.41 -2.75 -11.40
N HIS A 54 -6.61 -3.62 -10.41
CA HIS A 54 -7.94 -3.89 -9.85
C HIS A 54 -8.53 -2.64 -9.18
N LEU A 55 -7.81 -2.07 -8.21
CA LEU A 55 -8.29 -0.88 -7.49
C LEU A 55 -8.44 0.31 -8.44
N GLY A 56 -7.45 0.55 -9.30
CA GLY A 56 -7.46 1.66 -10.23
C GLY A 56 -8.63 1.61 -11.20
N SER A 57 -8.85 0.47 -11.86
CA SER A 57 -9.93 0.31 -12.83
C SER A 57 -11.32 0.40 -12.18
N ARG A 58 -11.51 -0.22 -11.03
CA ARG A 58 -12.79 -0.16 -10.31
C ARG A 58 -13.08 1.25 -9.80
N PHE A 59 -12.07 1.93 -9.25
CA PHE A 59 -12.25 3.31 -8.77
C PHE A 59 -12.56 4.29 -9.90
N ALA A 60 -11.85 4.20 -11.02
CA ALA A 60 -12.08 5.07 -12.19
C ALA A 60 -13.51 4.97 -12.75
N ASN A 61 -14.15 3.81 -12.60
CA ASN A 61 -15.53 3.57 -13.04
C ASN A 61 -16.60 3.98 -12.02
N LEU A 62 -16.22 4.38 -10.80
CA LEU A 62 -17.18 4.90 -9.83
C LEU A 62 -17.65 6.30 -10.20
N SER A 63 -18.92 6.56 -10.03
CA SER A 63 -19.43 7.94 -10.07
C SER A 63 -18.93 8.73 -8.85
N THR A 64 -19.08 8.18 -7.67
CA THR A 64 -18.54 8.72 -6.40
C THR A 64 -18.25 7.58 -5.43
N ILE A 65 -17.33 7.80 -4.50
CA ILE A 65 -17.03 6.85 -3.43
C ILE A 65 -17.99 6.96 -2.24
N GLY A 66 -18.77 8.05 -2.17
CA GLY A 66 -19.73 8.27 -1.09
C GLY A 66 -19.11 8.86 0.18
N THR A 67 -19.60 8.40 1.32
CA THR A 67 -19.10 8.79 2.65
C THR A 67 -17.77 8.12 2.97
N LYS A 68 -17.09 8.59 4.02
CA LYS A 68 -15.90 7.93 4.54
C LYS A 68 -16.15 6.45 4.90
N PHE A 69 -17.32 6.15 5.48
CA PHE A 69 -17.71 4.78 5.81
C PHE A 69 -17.85 3.91 4.55
N ASP A 70 -18.50 4.44 3.50
CA ASP A 70 -18.61 3.74 2.21
C ASP A 70 -17.24 3.51 1.57
N ALA A 71 -16.35 4.49 1.66
CA ALA A 71 -14.98 4.39 1.17
C ALA A 71 -14.19 3.27 1.87
N VAL A 72 -14.25 3.20 3.20
CA VAL A 72 -13.57 2.16 3.97
C VAL A 72 -14.11 0.77 3.64
N ASN A 73 -15.43 0.63 3.52
CA ASN A 73 -16.06 -0.64 3.12
C ASN A 73 -15.64 -1.05 1.72
N TRP A 74 -15.71 -0.13 0.76
CA TRP A 74 -15.30 -0.37 -0.62
C TRP A 74 -13.83 -0.81 -0.72
N LEU A 75 -12.93 -0.15 0.01
CA LEU A 75 -11.52 -0.52 0.06
C LEU A 75 -11.33 -1.93 0.61
N ASN A 76 -11.95 -2.26 1.76
CA ASN A 76 -11.81 -3.58 2.38
C ASN A 76 -12.38 -4.70 1.50
N GLU A 77 -13.51 -4.51 0.84
CA GLU A 77 -14.11 -5.48 -0.09
C GLU A 77 -13.17 -5.74 -1.27
N ASN A 78 -12.61 -4.68 -1.86
CA ASN A 78 -11.70 -4.82 -2.99
C ASN A 78 -10.36 -5.43 -2.59
N ILE A 79 -9.80 -5.06 -1.44
CA ILE A 79 -8.58 -5.65 -0.89
C ILE A 79 -8.76 -7.16 -0.66
N ASN A 80 -9.87 -7.60 -0.08
CA ASN A 80 -10.14 -9.03 0.11
C ASN A 80 -10.33 -9.76 -1.22
N THR A 81 -10.98 -9.12 -2.20
CA THR A 81 -11.11 -9.68 -3.56
C THR A 81 -9.74 -9.87 -4.22
N ILE A 82 -8.87 -8.87 -4.14
CA ILE A 82 -7.51 -8.94 -4.70
C ILE A 82 -6.71 -10.02 -3.99
N ASN A 83 -6.76 -10.07 -2.65
CA ASN A 83 -6.07 -11.07 -1.86
C ASN A 83 -6.46 -12.49 -2.28
N THR A 84 -7.77 -12.73 -2.46
CA THR A 84 -8.27 -14.03 -2.95
C THR A 84 -7.76 -14.34 -4.35
N ASN A 85 -7.70 -13.34 -5.24
CA ASN A 85 -7.21 -13.54 -6.60
C ASN A 85 -5.71 -13.86 -6.64
N ILE A 86 -4.89 -13.21 -5.77
CA ILE A 86 -3.46 -13.51 -5.64
C ILE A 86 -3.26 -14.95 -5.14
N LEU A 87 -3.97 -15.35 -4.11
CA LEU A 87 -3.90 -16.73 -3.57
C LEU A 87 -4.29 -17.76 -4.63
N LYS A 88 -5.39 -17.53 -5.35
CA LYS A 88 -5.83 -18.39 -6.44
C LYS A 88 -4.80 -18.47 -7.56
N TYR A 89 -4.20 -17.34 -7.95
CA TYR A 89 -3.14 -17.33 -8.96
C TYR A 89 -1.95 -18.19 -8.53
N THR A 90 -1.57 -18.14 -7.25
CA THR A 90 -0.48 -18.97 -6.69
C THR A 90 -0.82 -20.45 -6.72
N GLU A 91 -2.09 -20.84 -6.46
CA GLU A 91 -2.54 -22.22 -6.55
C GLU A 91 -2.49 -22.77 -7.99
N GLU A 92 -2.84 -21.92 -8.97
CA GLU A 92 -2.85 -22.25 -10.40
C GLU A 92 -1.45 -22.22 -11.03
N ASN A 93 -0.49 -21.52 -10.42
CA ASN A 93 0.87 -21.29 -10.92
C ASN A 93 1.91 -21.60 -9.82
N PRO A 94 2.32 -22.85 -9.64
CA PRO A 94 3.22 -23.27 -8.55
C PRO A 94 4.57 -22.54 -8.52
N GLU A 95 5.05 -22.05 -9.66
CA GLU A 95 6.26 -21.24 -9.77
C GLU A 95 6.14 -19.86 -9.08
N SER A 96 4.91 -19.43 -8.81
CA SER A 96 4.60 -18.18 -8.10
C SER A 96 4.44 -18.38 -6.59
N THR A 97 4.79 -19.55 -6.06
CA THR A 97 4.72 -19.83 -4.63
C THR A 97 5.46 -18.78 -3.82
N GLY A 98 4.79 -18.21 -2.80
CA GLY A 98 5.33 -17.15 -1.97
C GLY A 98 5.20 -15.75 -2.58
N MET A 99 4.48 -15.59 -3.70
CA MET A 99 4.17 -14.27 -4.22
C MET A 99 3.25 -13.50 -3.27
N GLY A 100 3.44 -12.20 -3.23
CA GLY A 100 2.61 -11.29 -2.46
C GLY A 100 2.95 -9.84 -2.78
N THR A 101 2.28 -8.92 -2.14
CA THR A 101 2.57 -7.49 -2.31
C THR A 101 2.08 -6.69 -1.12
N THR A 102 2.77 -5.59 -0.84
CA THR A 102 2.23 -4.54 0.02
C THR A 102 1.14 -3.77 -0.71
N VAL A 103 0.42 -2.95 0.01
CA VAL A 103 -0.36 -1.85 -0.54
C VAL A 103 -0.36 -0.68 0.42
N VAL A 104 0.06 0.48 -0.06
CA VAL A 104 -0.19 1.76 0.59
C VAL A 104 -1.01 2.62 -0.37
N LEU A 105 -2.06 3.23 0.13
CA LEU A 105 -2.95 4.06 -0.68
C LEU A 105 -3.36 5.33 0.06
N ALA A 106 -3.75 6.35 -0.72
CA ALA A 106 -4.40 7.54 -0.22
C ALA A 106 -5.63 7.85 -1.09
N LEU A 107 -6.77 8.05 -0.44
CA LEU A 107 -8.03 8.43 -1.06
C LEU A 107 -8.40 9.86 -0.64
N LEU A 108 -8.37 10.76 -1.61
CA LEU A 108 -8.69 12.17 -1.42
C LEU A 108 -10.00 12.51 -2.11
N THR A 109 -10.94 13.02 -1.35
CA THR A 109 -12.23 13.55 -1.81
C THR A 109 -12.34 15.04 -1.46
N LYS A 110 -13.48 15.64 -1.81
CA LYS A 110 -13.80 17.00 -1.34
C LYS A 110 -14.03 17.07 0.18
N ASP A 111 -14.42 15.96 0.81
CA ASP A 111 -14.89 15.91 2.20
C ASP A 111 -13.86 15.31 3.16
N PHE A 112 -13.02 14.35 2.71
CA PHE A 112 -12.06 13.65 3.55
C PHE A 112 -10.80 13.22 2.82
N LEU A 113 -9.75 12.93 3.59
CA LEU A 113 -8.52 12.24 3.18
C LEU A 113 -8.32 11.05 4.12
N ILE A 114 -8.22 9.86 3.55
CA ILE A 114 -7.83 8.65 4.28
C ILE A 114 -6.63 7.98 3.61
N PHE A 115 -5.79 7.36 4.44
CA PHE A 115 -4.75 6.44 4.00
C PHE A 115 -5.14 5.02 4.35
N GLY A 116 -4.70 4.07 3.54
CA GLY A 116 -4.80 2.64 3.83
C GLY A 116 -3.44 1.98 3.70
N ASN A 117 -3.14 0.98 4.56
CA ASN A 117 -1.87 0.28 4.54
C ASN A 117 -1.99 -1.21 4.85
N ILE A 118 -1.27 -2.04 4.09
CA ILE A 118 -0.89 -3.42 4.39
C ILE A 118 0.56 -3.59 3.95
N GLY A 119 1.46 -3.88 4.89
CA GLY A 119 2.90 -4.04 4.64
C GLY A 119 3.74 -2.92 5.20
N ASP A 120 4.92 -2.71 4.64
CA ASP A 120 5.94 -1.78 5.08
C ASP A 120 6.19 -0.60 4.11
N SER A 121 5.41 -0.50 3.04
CA SER A 121 5.31 0.71 2.24
C SER A 121 4.68 1.85 3.03
N SER A 122 5.06 3.09 2.75
CA SER A 122 4.78 4.21 3.65
C SER A 122 3.99 5.33 2.99
N GLY A 123 3.07 5.92 3.76
CA GLY A 123 2.30 7.11 3.39
C GLY A 123 2.62 8.31 4.29
N PHE A 124 2.78 9.47 3.66
CA PHE A 124 3.16 10.71 4.33
C PHE A 124 2.28 11.87 3.87
N VAL A 125 2.17 12.87 4.73
CA VAL A 125 1.68 14.20 4.37
C VAL A 125 2.76 15.24 4.62
N PHE A 126 2.83 16.23 3.72
CA PHE A 126 3.61 17.44 3.94
C PHE A 126 2.68 18.55 4.38
N LYS A 127 2.96 19.16 5.53
CA LYS A 127 2.16 20.24 6.10
C LYS A 127 3.06 21.19 6.90
N ASN A 128 2.89 22.48 6.70
CA ASN A 128 3.64 23.52 7.42
C ASN A 128 5.17 23.34 7.36
N GLY A 129 5.69 22.98 6.19
CA GLY A 129 7.12 22.77 5.97
C GLY A 129 7.71 21.48 6.55
N LYS A 130 6.87 20.55 7.04
CA LYS A 130 7.30 19.27 7.62
C LYS A 130 6.63 18.09 6.96
N LEU A 131 7.39 17.00 6.84
CA LEU A 131 6.89 15.69 6.40
C LEU A 131 6.48 14.87 7.63
N HIS A 132 5.26 14.35 7.62
CA HIS A 132 4.70 13.53 8.69
C HIS A 132 4.33 12.16 8.13
N LYS A 133 4.90 11.10 8.70
CA LYS A 133 4.49 9.73 8.39
C LYS A 133 3.11 9.47 8.99
N ILE A 134 2.21 8.92 8.18
CA ILE A 134 0.82 8.62 8.55
C ILE A 134 0.63 7.14 8.80
N THR A 135 1.19 6.29 7.92
CA THR A 135 1.03 4.85 8.02
C THR A 135 1.97 4.23 9.04
N LYS A 136 1.60 3.06 9.55
CA LYS A 136 2.45 2.21 10.38
C LYS A 136 2.89 1.01 9.58
N ASP A 137 4.19 0.70 9.61
CA ASP A 137 4.73 -0.43 8.87
C ASP A 137 4.43 -1.74 9.62
N HIS A 138 3.96 -2.73 8.91
CA HIS A 138 3.73 -4.08 9.43
C HIS A 138 5.03 -4.89 9.38
N THR A 139 6.00 -4.50 10.20
CA THR A 139 7.28 -5.19 10.37
C THR A 139 7.39 -5.85 11.73
N LEU A 140 8.25 -6.87 11.83
CA LEU A 140 8.52 -7.55 13.10
C LEU A 140 9.02 -6.56 14.18
N VAL A 141 9.90 -5.66 13.79
CA VAL A 141 10.47 -4.69 14.75
C VAL A 141 9.42 -3.73 15.28
N ASN A 142 8.48 -3.26 14.44
CA ASN A 142 7.40 -2.40 14.91
C ASN A 142 6.45 -3.15 15.85
N LEU A 143 6.20 -4.42 15.59
CA LEU A 143 5.40 -5.26 16.48
C LEU A 143 6.08 -5.45 17.84
N LEU A 144 7.40 -5.66 17.86
CA LEU A 144 8.17 -5.76 19.10
C LEU A 144 8.21 -4.44 19.89
N VAL A 145 8.30 -3.30 19.18
CA VAL A 145 8.22 -1.97 19.81
C VAL A 145 6.85 -1.74 20.42
N GLU A 146 5.77 -2.06 19.71
CA GLU A 146 4.39 -1.93 20.23
C GLU A 146 4.12 -2.86 21.43
N ALA A 147 4.74 -4.04 21.45
CA ALA A 147 4.68 -4.96 22.58
C ALA A 147 5.54 -4.52 23.78
N GLY A 148 6.38 -3.49 23.62
CA GLY A 148 7.32 -3.05 24.64
C GLY A 148 8.55 -3.96 24.83
N GLU A 149 8.79 -4.86 23.87
CA GLU A 149 9.90 -5.81 23.86
C GLU A 149 11.17 -5.24 23.20
N LEU A 150 11.05 -4.13 22.49
CA LEU A 150 12.15 -3.44 21.80
C LEU A 150 12.00 -1.94 21.97
N ALA A 151 13.09 -1.23 22.27
CA ALA A 151 13.08 0.22 22.30
C ALA A 151 13.01 0.80 20.86
N PRO A 152 12.29 1.92 20.63
CA PRO A 152 12.18 2.51 19.28
C PRO A 152 13.53 2.81 18.62
N GLU A 153 14.52 3.20 19.42
CA GLU A 153 15.88 3.54 18.95
C GLU A 153 16.65 2.30 18.46
N GLU A 154 16.31 1.11 18.97
CA GLU A 154 16.93 -0.16 18.59
C GLU A 154 16.33 -0.71 17.29
N ALA A 155 15.07 -0.37 16.99
CA ALA A 155 14.35 -0.87 15.81
C ALA A 155 15.07 -0.56 14.50
N ALA A 156 15.62 0.65 14.36
CA ALA A 156 16.29 1.11 13.14
C ALA A 156 17.53 0.27 12.76
N ASN A 157 18.22 -0.27 13.76
CA ASN A 157 19.45 -1.05 13.62
C ASN A 157 19.24 -2.56 13.82
N HIS A 158 18.01 -2.98 14.04
CA HIS A 158 17.71 -4.38 14.32
C HIS A 158 17.96 -5.27 13.08
N PRO A 159 18.61 -6.47 13.22
CA PRO A 159 18.93 -7.34 12.08
C PRO A 159 17.71 -7.85 11.31
N LYS A 160 16.54 -7.86 11.95
CA LYS A 160 15.26 -8.28 11.35
C LYS A 160 14.33 -7.09 11.02
N LYS A 161 14.87 -5.88 10.84
CA LYS A 161 14.04 -4.68 10.57
C LYS A 161 13.18 -4.79 9.30
N ASN A 162 13.65 -5.55 8.31
CA ASN A 162 12.97 -5.74 7.02
C ASN A 162 12.06 -6.99 6.99
N VAL A 163 11.79 -7.63 8.13
CA VAL A 163 10.88 -8.78 8.17
C VAL A 163 9.44 -8.28 8.15
N ARG A 164 8.79 -8.41 6.99
CA ARG A 164 7.36 -8.09 6.80
C ARG A 164 6.49 -9.08 7.54
N MET A 165 5.48 -8.57 8.25
CA MET A 165 4.52 -9.39 9.01
C MET A 165 3.15 -9.49 8.33
N LYS A 166 2.85 -8.58 7.38
CA LYS A 166 1.62 -8.60 6.60
C LYS A 166 1.89 -8.24 5.14
N ALA A 167 1.26 -8.98 4.23
CA ALA A 167 1.20 -8.67 2.80
C ALA A 167 -0.02 -9.35 2.18
N LEU A 168 -0.52 -8.83 1.07
CA LEU A 168 -1.53 -9.52 0.27
C LEU A 168 -0.93 -10.79 -0.36
N GLY A 169 -1.70 -11.85 -0.44
CA GLY A 169 -1.27 -13.15 -0.96
C GLY A 169 -0.59 -14.07 0.07
N THR A 170 -0.46 -13.66 1.34
CA THR A 170 0.19 -14.47 2.39
C THR A 170 -0.78 -15.15 3.32
N GLU A 171 -1.95 -14.57 3.54
CA GLU A 171 -3.00 -15.10 4.42
C GLU A 171 -4.37 -15.03 3.75
N THR A 172 -5.29 -15.90 4.16
CA THR A 172 -6.64 -15.98 3.56
C THR A 172 -7.49 -14.75 3.78
N LYS A 173 -7.25 -13.99 4.85
CA LYS A 173 -7.98 -12.77 5.16
C LYS A 173 -7.01 -11.66 5.52
N GLN A 174 -7.19 -10.51 4.88
CA GLN A 174 -6.42 -9.30 5.16
C GLN A 174 -7.36 -8.17 5.59
N VAL A 175 -6.89 -7.35 6.52
CA VAL A 175 -7.59 -6.15 6.98
C VAL A 175 -6.69 -4.96 6.68
N LEU A 176 -7.24 -4.00 5.94
CA LEU A 176 -6.57 -2.74 5.64
C LEU A 176 -6.55 -1.87 6.90
N ASP A 177 -5.37 -1.45 7.34
CA ASP A 177 -5.27 -0.41 8.36
C ASP A 177 -5.62 0.93 7.73
N VAL A 178 -6.57 1.65 8.34
CA VAL A 178 -7.08 2.91 7.79
C VAL A 178 -6.76 4.06 8.74
N PHE A 179 -6.23 5.15 8.18
CA PHE A 179 -5.83 6.35 8.90
C PHE A 179 -6.62 7.55 8.37
N ASP A 180 -7.35 8.22 9.25
CA ASP A 180 -8.08 9.45 8.95
C ASP A 180 -7.15 10.65 9.14
N VAL A 181 -7.08 11.52 8.15
CA VAL A 181 -6.15 12.66 8.13
C VAL A 181 -6.90 13.93 7.75
N ASP A 182 -6.54 15.05 8.39
CA ASP A 182 -7.01 16.35 7.93
C ASP A 182 -6.60 16.56 6.46
N LYS A 183 -7.59 16.76 5.60
CA LYS A 183 -7.36 16.95 4.15
C LYS A 183 -6.65 18.25 3.79
N ASN A 184 -6.54 19.18 4.74
CA ASN A 184 -5.85 20.46 4.55
C ASN A 184 -4.34 20.26 4.69
N VAL A 185 -3.72 19.66 3.68
CA VAL A 185 -2.30 19.35 3.57
C VAL A 185 -1.72 19.98 2.31
N ASP A 186 -0.41 20.27 2.32
CA ASP A 186 0.27 20.86 1.18
C ASP A 186 0.59 19.82 0.10
N ALA A 187 0.94 18.58 0.52
CA ALA A 187 1.18 17.46 -0.38
C ALA A 187 0.94 16.10 0.30
N ILE A 188 0.73 15.07 -0.53
CA ILE A 188 0.63 13.66 -0.15
C ILE A 188 1.78 12.93 -0.85
N MET A 189 2.47 12.03 -0.14
CA MET A 189 3.49 11.17 -0.71
C MET A 189 3.24 9.72 -0.28
N LEU A 190 3.33 8.81 -1.23
CA LEU A 190 3.36 7.36 -1.01
C LEU A 190 4.66 6.81 -1.57
N CYS A 191 5.28 5.86 -0.90
CA CYS A 191 6.49 5.20 -1.39
C CYS A 191 6.60 3.75 -0.90
N SER A 192 7.33 2.94 -1.66
CA SER A 192 7.84 1.65 -1.20
C SER A 192 9.05 1.83 -0.27
N ASP A 193 9.56 0.73 0.31
CA ASP A 193 10.70 0.71 1.22
C ASP A 193 12.04 1.10 0.56
N GLY A 194 12.09 1.15 -0.77
CA GLY A 194 13.25 1.61 -1.52
C GLY A 194 13.61 3.10 -1.32
N LEU A 195 12.70 3.89 -0.74
CA LEU A 195 12.91 5.32 -0.45
C LEU A 195 13.09 5.61 1.05
N THR A 196 12.70 4.70 1.96
CA THR A 196 12.69 4.91 3.43
C THR A 196 13.64 3.99 4.19
#